data_cd3f27cc09c9e941bce0251ab2aa20d9
#
_entry.id   cd3f27cc09c9e941bce0251ab2aa20d9
#
_cell.length_a   1.000
_cell.length_b   1.000
_cell.length_c   1.000
_cell.angle_alpha   90.00
_cell.angle_beta   90.00
_cell.angle_gamma   90.00
#
_symmetry.space_group_name_H-M   'P 1'
#
loop_
_entity.id
_entity.type
_entity.pdbx_description
1 polymer ?
#
loop_
_entity_poly.entity_id
_entity_poly.type
_entity_poly.pdbx_seq_one_letter_code
_entity_poly.pdbx_strand_id
1 'polypeptide(L)'
;MGTWEYDALKKSISDDDMQMIPIYCGVEGEEKAGLCSGTENCWAVNAKASKADQKATLEFMKWLVTSKEGTKVMAEQFGAIPYKKAADSGNVFLKNANDLLEAGNYNVDWSFNYTPNVDEWRASLVAAMNKYDAGGSWDDVKTAFVQGWATQYKAANK
;
A
#
# COMPACT_ATOMS: atom_id res chain seq x y z
N MET A 1 9.17 2.35 -1.67
CA MET A 1 9.57 1.03 -1.09
C MET A 1 8.49 0.64 -0.11
N GLY A 2 8.12 -0.62 -0.03
CA GLY A 2 7.07 -1.11 0.87
C GLY A 2 7.59 -2.11 1.91
N THR A 3 6.75 -2.45 2.87
CA THR A 3 7.08 -3.37 3.97
C THR A 3 7.51 -4.77 3.52
N TRP A 4 7.15 -5.17 2.31
CA TRP A 4 7.54 -6.43 1.66
C TRP A 4 9.03 -6.52 1.28
N GLU A 5 9.74 -5.40 1.23
CA GLU A 5 11.18 -5.36 0.93
C GLU A 5 12.04 -5.79 2.14
N TYR A 6 11.47 -5.85 3.33
CA TYR A 6 12.18 -6.18 4.55
C TYR A 6 12.98 -7.49 4.44
N ASP A 7 12.37 -8.56 3.94
CA ASP A 7 13.02 -9.87 3.84
C ASP A 7 14.23 -9.89 2.88
N ALA A 8 14.23 -9.00 1.90
CA ALA A 8 15.38 -8.82 1.02
C ALA A 8 16.48 -8.00 1.71
N LEU A 9 16.10 -6.89 2.35
CA LEU A 9 17.03 -5.94 2.96
C LEU A 9 17.74 -6.51 4.20
N LYS A 10 17.03 -7.23 5.07
CA LYS A 10 17.61 -7.82 6.29
C LYS A 10 18.75 -8.83 6.05
N LYS A 11 18.94 -9.27 4.81
CA LYS A 11 20.07 -10.13 4.43
C LYS A 11 21.40 -9.36 4.41
N SER A 12 21.35 -8.04 4.30
CA SER A 12 22.53 -7.19 4.11
C SER A 12 22.57 -5.98 5.05
N ILE A 13 21.46 -5.65 5.70
CA ILE A 13 21.31 -4.48 6.56
C ILE A 13 20.74 -4.93 7.91
N SER A 14 21.30 -4.46 9.02
CA SER A 14 20.78 -4.71 10.36
C SER A 14 19.44 -4.01 10.57
N ASP A 15 18.55 -4.60 11.37
CA ASP A 15 17.30 -3.98 11.78
C ASP A 15 17.50 -2.61 12.44
N ASP A 16 18.59 -2.43 13.19
CA ASP A 16 18.95 -1.16 13.84
C ASP A 16 19.33 -0.05 12.84
N ASP A 17 19.70 -0.43 11.62
CA ASP A 17 20.07 0.49 10.54
C ASP A 17 18.92 0.74 9.54
N MET A 18 17.72 0.19 9.81
CA MET A 18 16.56 0.32 8.95
C MET A 18 15.41 1.03 9.64
N GLN A 19 14.83 2.01 8.98
CA GLN A 19 13.63 2.70 9.42
C GLN A 19 12.72 3.03 8.25
N MET A 20 11.42 2.84 8.43
CA MET A 20 10.41 3.32 7.50
C MET A 20 9.82 4.63 8.04
N ILE A 21 9.87 5.66 7.21
CA ILE A 21 9.38 7.01 7.54
C ILE A 21 8.27 7.44 6.58
N PRO A 22 7.35 8.30 7.02
CA PRO A 22 6.35 8.92 6.14
C PRO A 22 7.01 9.75 5.04
N ILE A 23 6.30 9.89 3.92
CA ILE A 23 6.68 10.84 2.86
C ILE A 23 6.03 12.17 3.20
N TYR A 24 6.86 13.19 3.40
CA TYR A 24 6.41 14.56 3.62
C TYR A 24 6.62 15.38 2.35
N CYS A 25 5.56 16.09 1.93
CA CYS A 25 5.57 16.93 0.73
C CYS A 25 5.78 18.42 1.06
N GLY A 26 5.83 18.82 2.34
CA GLY A 26 5.94 20.19 2.79
C GLY A 26 4.62 20.95 2.73
N VAL A 27 3.50 20.24 2.84
CA VAL A 27 2.15 20.83 2.80
C VAL A 27 1.63 21.01 4.22
N GLU A 28 0.98 22.15 4.50
CA GLU A 28 0.37 22.42 5.80
C GLU A 28 -0.65 21.34 6.16
N GLY A 29 -0.59 20.83 7.40
CA GLY A 29 -1.48 19.81 7.92
C GLY A 29 -0.99 18.37 7.75
N GLU A 30 0.19 18.15 7.15
CA GLU A 30 0.76 16.79 7.01
C GLU A 30 1.61 16.33 8.19
N GLU A 31 1.76 17.14 9.24
CA GLU A 31 2.66 16.86 10.38
C GLU A 31 2.30 15.58 11.13
N LYS A 32 1.06 15.13 10.99
CA LYS A 32 0.54 13.88 11.52
C LYS A 32 0.29 12.81 10.45
N ALA A 33 0.77 13.02 9.23
CA ALA A 33 0.73 11.99 8.21
C ALA A 33 1.61 10.80 8.64
N GLY A 34 1.05 9.61 8.54
CA GLY A 34 1.77 8.35 8.75
C GLY A 34 2.21 7.74 7.42
N LEU A 35 2.40 6.43 7.42
CA LEU A 35 2.78 5.72 6.23
C LEU A 35 1.62 5.63 5.23
N CYS A 36 1.95 5.63 3.94
CA CYS A 36 0.97 5.31 2.90
C CYS A 36 0.58 3.83 3.01
N SER A 37 -0.70 3.57 3.13
CA SER A 37 -1.25 2.22 3.15
C SER A 37 -2.59 2.14 2.41
N GLY A 38 -2.99 0.94 2.03
CA GLY A 38 -4.27 0.73 1.37
C GLY A 38 -4.53 -0.75 1.12
N THR A 39 -5.73 -1.06 0.66
CA THR A 39 -6.11 -2.43 0.28
C THR A 39 -5.66 -2.70 -1.14
N GLU A 40 -4.63 -3.51 -1.30
CA GLU A 40 -4.08 -3.90 -2.59
C GLU A 40 -4.48 -5.34 -2.96
N ASN A 41 -4.31 -6.26 -2.02
CA ASN A 41 -4.62 -7.67 -2.21
C ASN A 41 -5.88 -8.04 -1.46
N CYS A 42 -6.80 -8.68 -2.17
CA CYS A 42 -8.08 -9.13 -1.62
C CYS A 42 -8.28 -10.62 -1.88
N TRP A 43 -8.89 -11.31 -0.93
CA TRP A 43 -9.41 -12.64 -1.15
C TRP A 43 -10.86 -12.56 -1.61
N ALA A 44 -11.19 -13.32 -2.62
CA ALA A 44 -12.56 -13.41 -3.12
C ALA A 44 -13.09 -14.83 -2.96
N VAL A 45 -14.33 -14.95 -2.47
CA VAL A 45 -15.06 -16.22 -2.45
C VAL A 45 -15.77 -16.39 -3.78
N ASN A 46 -15.57 -17.52 -4.46
CA ASN A 46 -16.27 -17.81 -5.72
C ASN A 46 -17.78 -17.94 -5.48
N ALA A 47 -18.54 -16.94 -5.92
CA ALA A 47 -19.98 -16.91 -5.77
C ALA A 47 -20.72 -18.02 -6.56
N LYS A 48 -20.07 -18.64 -7.55
CA LYS A 48 -20.59 -19.74 -8.36
C LYS A 48 -20.25 -21.13 -7.80
N ALA A 49 -19.41 -21.21 -6.77
CA ALA A 49 -19.10 -22.48 -6.10
C ALA A 49 -20.32 -23.01 -5.31
N SER A 50 -20.31 -24.30 -4.95
CA SER A 50 -21.36 -24.85 -4.11
C SER A 50 -21.44 -24.13 -2.75
N LYS A 51 -22.60 -24.16 -2.12
CA LYS A 51 -22.76 -23.55 -0.77
C LYS A 51 -21.84 -24.19 0.27
N ALA A 52 -21.54 -25.47 0.12
CA ALA A 52 -20.60 -26.18 0.99
C ALA A 52 -19.18 -25.64 0.81
N ASP A 53 -18.73 -25.45 -0.44
CA ASP A 53 -17.39 -24.91 -0.74
C ASP A 53 -17.26 -23.45 -0.30
N GLN A 54 -18.29 -22.62 -0.54
CA GLN A 54 -18.31 -21.24 -0.04
C GLN A 54 -18.16 -21.18 1.47
N LYS A 55 -18.91 -22.05 2.21
CA LYS A 55 -18.83 -22.14 3.67
C LYS A 55 -17.44 -22.57 4.12
N ALA A 56 -16.89 -23.64 3.52
CA ALA A 56 -15.55 -24.13 3.86
C ALA A 56 -14.46 -23.06 3.60
N THR A 57 -14.58 -22.32 2.49
CA THR A 57 -13.68 -21.20 2.17
C THR A 57 -13.74 -20.12 3.24
N LEU A 58 -14.93 -19.70 3.66
CA LEU A 58 -15.10 -18.69 4.72
C LEU A 58 -14.58 -19.17 6.09
N GLU A 59 -14.79 -20.44 6.42
CA GLU A 59 -14.26 -21.05 7.63
C GLU A 59 -12.72 -21.09 7.62
N PHE A 60 -12.11 -21.43 6.48
CA PHE A 60 -10.66 -21.38 6.30
C PHE A 60 -10.12 -19.93 6.43
N MET A 61 -10.72 -18.97 5.76
CA MET A 61 -10.33 -17.56 5.85
C MET A 61 -10.39 -17.07 7.30
N LYS A 62 -11.48 -17.41 8.01
CA LYS A 62 -11.64 -17.07 9.43
C LYS A 62 -10.55 -17.72 10.28
N TRP A 63 -10.28 -19.01 10.09
CA TRP A 63 -9.22 -19.72 10.78
C TRP A 63 -7.86 -19.06 10.55
N LEU A 64 -7.54 -18.72 9.30
CA LEU A 64 -6.26 -18.13 8.89
C LEU A 64 -5.98 -16.81 9.62
N VAL A 65 -7.00 -15.98 9.84
CA VAL A 65 -6.83 -14.66 10.49
C VAL A 65 -7.14 -14.66 11.99
N THR A 66 -7.54 -15.80 12.60
CA THR A 66 -7.93 -15.81 14.01
C THR A 66 -7.30 -16.92 14.84
N SER A 67 -6.82 -18.00 14.24
CA SER A 67 -6.13 -19.07 14.97
C SER A 67 -4.66 -18.72 15.21
N LYS A 68 -4.05 -19.37 16.21
CA LYS A 68 -2.63 -19.18 16.52
C LYS A 68 -1.74 -19.59 15.32
N GLU A 69 -2.06 -20.71 14.71
CA GLU A 69 -1.31 -21.24 13.56
C GLU A 69 -1.50 -20.37 12.33
N GLY A 70 -2.75 -20.00 12.02
CA GLY A 70 -3.09 -19.16 10.89
C GLY A 70 -2.46 -17.78 10.98
N THR A 71 -2.56 -17.12 12.13
CA THR A 71 -1.96 -15.78 12.33
C THR A 71 -0.43 -15.82 12.26
N LYS A 72 0.21 -16.91 12.69
CA LYS A 72 1.64 -17.14 12.54
C LYS A 72 2.02 -17.24 11.04
N VAL A 73 1.32 -18.06 10.27
CA VAL A 73 1.53 -18.19 8.83
C VAL A 73 1.35 -16.84 8.12
N MET A 74 0.31 -16.08 8.48
CA MET A 74 0.08 -14.74 7.93
C MET A 74 1.24 -13.79 8.20
N ALA A 75 1.79 -13.80 9.40
CA ALA A 75 2.92 -12.96 9.77
C ALA A 75 4.22 -13.36 9.05
N GLU A 76 4.51 -14.67 8.97
CA GLU A 76 5.78 -15.18 8.43
C GLU A 76 5.83 -15.24 6.91
N GLN A 77 4.68 -15.46 6.24
CA GLN A 77 4.65 -15.74 4.80
C GLN A 77 4.04 -14.61 3.96
N PHE A 78 3.15 -13.82 4.53
CA PHE A 78 2.42 -12.79 3.78
C PHE A 78 2.83 -11.36 4.13
N GLY A 79 3.57 -11.15 5.23
CA GLY A 79 4.00 -9.81 5.65
C GLY A 79 2.83 -8.84 5.78
N ALA A 80 1.65 -9.34 6.14
CA ALA A 80 0.42 -8.57 6.20
C ALA A 80 0.52 -7.46 7.24
N ILE A 81 -0.10 -6.31 6.95
CA ILE A 81 -0.23 -5.22 7.91
C ILE A 81 -0.90 -5.76 9.19
N PRO A 82 -0.37 -5.43 10.37
CA PRO A 82 -0.90 -5.91 11.63
C PRO A 82 -2.39 -5.55 11.81
N TYR A 83 -3.17 -6.52 12.18
CA TYR A 83 -4.57 -6.38 12.56
C TYR A 83 -4.74 -6.89 14.00
N LYS A 84 -5.86 -6.61 14.64
CA LYS A 84 -6.08 -6.84 16.09
C LYS A 84 -5.63 -8.21 16.63
N LYS A 85 -5.64 -9.25 15.79
CA LYS A 85 -5.22 -10.63 16.16
C LYS A 85 -3.98 -11.10 15.44
N ALA A 86 -3.30 -10.22 14.70
CA ALA A 86 -2.09 -10.57 13.98
C ALA A 86 -1.01 -11.05 14.96
N ALA A 87 -0.24 -12.06 14.56
CA ALA A 87 1.00 -12.40 15.23
C ALA A 87 2.09 -11.38 14.84
N ASP A 88 3.07 -11.18 15.73
CA ASP A 88 4.24 -10.37 15.42
C ASP A 88 5.07 -11.08 14.35
N SER A 89 5.41 -10.35 13.30
CA SER A 89 6.24 -10.84 12.18
C SER A 89 7.74 -10.62 12.41
N GLY A 90 8.13 -9.84 13.42
CA GLY A 90 9.49 -9.36 13.59
C GLY A 90 9.96 -8.39 12.50
N ASN A 91 9.07 -7.92 11.63
CA ASN A 91 9.38 -6.97 10.57
C ASN A 91 9.43 -5.54 11.13
N VAL A 92 10.63 -4.94 11.17
CA VAL A 92 10.85 -3.60 11.72
C VAL A 92 10.02 -2.52 11.01
N PHE A 93 9.73 -2.68 9.72
CA PHE A 93 8.90 -1.73 8.98
C PHE A 93 7.43 -1.76 9.41
N LEU A 94 6.92 -2.96 9.73
CA LEU A 94 5.56 -3.10 10.29
C LEU A 94 5.50 -2.57 11.71
N LYS A 95 6.59 -2.74 12.49
CA LYS A 95 6.70 -2.11 13.80
C LYS A 95 6.68 -0.58 13.69
N ASN A 96 7.45 0.01 12.77
CA ASN A 96 7.43 1.47 12.55
C ASN A 96 6.02 1.97 12.16
N ALA A 97 5.27 1.21 11.35
CA ALA A 97 3.89 1.56 11.01
C ALA A 97 2.99 1.61 12.25
N ASN A 98 3.11 0.62 13.14
CA ASN A 98 2.36 0.59 14.39
C ASN A 98 2.77 1.71 15.35
N ASP A 99 4.07 1.96 15.52
CA ASP A 99 4.58 3.01 16.38
C ASP A 99 4.03 4.39 15.96
N LEU A 100 3.93 4.65 14.64
CA LEU A 100 3.32 5.87 14.11
C LEU A 100 1.83 5.97 14.43
N LEU A 101 1.07 4.87 14.29
CA LEU A 101 -0.36 4.85 14.63
C LEU A 101 -0.58 5.07 16.13
N GLU A 102 0.23 4.46 16.98
CA GLU A 102 0.18 4.66 18.44
C GLU A 102 0.55 6.09 18.85
N ALA A 103 1.44 6.75 18.10
CA ALA A 103 1.77 8.16 18.25
C ALA A 103 0.67 9.12 17.78
N GLY A 104 -0.45 8.58 17.25
CA GLY A 104 -1.59 9.35 16.77
C GLY A 104 -1.43 9.90 15.35
N ASN A 105 -0.52 9.33 14.57
CA ASN A 105 -0.44 9.60 13.14
C ASN A 105 -1.59 8.89 12.43
N TYR A 106 -2.11 9.50 11.35
CA TYR A 106 -3.14 8.88 10.51
C TYR A 106 -2.52 8.18 9.30
N ASN A 107 -3.16 7.09 8.84
CA ASN A 107 -2.77 6.46 7.58
C ASN A 107 -3.08 7.38 6.40
N VAL A 108 -2.16 7.44 5.45
CA VAL A 108 -2.36 8.10 4.16
C VAL A 108 -2.81 7.05 3.15
N ASP A 109 -4.04 7.17 2.67
CA ASP A 109 -4.56 6.26 1.66
C ASP A 109 -3.81 6.43 0.33
N TRP A 110 -3.61 5.34 -0.38
CA TRP A 110 -3.04 5.38 -1.72
C TRP A 110 -3.95 6.12 -2.70
N SER A 111 -3.47 7.22 -3.23
CA SER A 111 -4.23 8.07 -4.16
C SER A 111 -4.66 7.35 -5.44
N PHE A 112 -3.98 6.27 -5.84
CA PHE A 112 -4.37 5.51 -7.02
C PHE A 112 -5.73 4.81 -6.86
N ASN A 113 -6.18 4.53 -5.63
CA ASN A 113 -7.53 4.01 -5.38
C ASN A 113 -8.63 5.01 -5.78
N TYR A 114 -8.29 6.29 -5.84
CA TYR A 114 -9.19 7.39 -6.19
C TYR A 114 -8.90 7.99 -7.57
N THR A 115 -7.96 7.37 -8.32
CA THR A 115 -7.54 7.86 -9.64
C THR A 115 -8.10 6.96 -10.72
N PRO A 116 -9.08 7.43 -11.51
CA PRO A 116 -9.62 6.65 -12.62
C PRO A 116 -8.54 6.39 -13.68
N ASN A 117 -8.55 5.19 -14.26
CA ASN A 117 -7.58 4.76 -15.28
C ASN A 117 -6.13 5.08 -14.85
N VAL A 118 -5.80 4.71 -13.63
CA VAL A 118 -4.53 5.10 -12.99
C VAL A 118 -3.29 4.72 -13.82
N ASP A 119 -3.33 3.63 -14.55
CA ASP A 119 -2.20 3.15 -15.35
C ASP A 119 -1.91 4.09 -16.54
N GLU A 120 -2.93 4.57 -17.24
CA GLU A 120 -2.80 5.55 -18.32
C GLU A 120 -2.30 6.90 -17.80
N TRP A 121 -2.85 7.37 -16.69
CA TRP A 121 -2.38 8.60 -16.05
C TRP A 121 -0.92 8.47 -15.61
N ARG A 122 -0.57 7.39 -14.92
CA ARG A 122 0.80 7.12 -14.45
C ARG A 122 1.79 7.02 -15.59
N ALA A 123 1.44 6.31 -16.68
CA ALA A 123 2.30 6.19 -17.85
C ALA A 123 2.61 7.57 -18.47
N SER A 124 1.60 8.42 -18.59
CA SER A 124 1.76 9.80 -19.10
C SER A 124 2.65 10.64 -18.18
N LEU A 125 2.47 10.53 -16.86
CA LEU A 125 3.27 11.24 -15.88
C LEU A 125 4.73 10.79 -15.91
N VAL A 126 4.99 9.47 -15.92
CA VAL A 126 6.35 8.91 -16.01
C VAL A 126 7.05 9.36 -17.31
N ALA A 127 6.34 9.37 -18.43
CA ALA A 127 6.90 9.87 -19.69
C ALA A 127 7.30 11.36 -19.61
N ALA A 128 6.46 12.19 -18.96
CA ALA A 128 6.76 13.60 -18.76
C ALA A 128 7.95 13.81 -17.81
N MET A 129 8.07 13.01 -16.75
CA MET A 129 9.20 13.05 -15.82
C MET A 129 10.51 12.63 -16.51
N ASN A 130 10.50 11.56 -17.29
CA ASN A 130 11.68 11.13 -18.06
C ASN A 130 12.13 12.20 -19.07
N LYS A 131 11.16 12.87 -19.71
CA LYS A 131 11.46 14.00 -20.61
C LYS A 131 12.06 15.18 -19.84
N TYR A 132 11.56 15.47 -18.64
CA TYR A 132 12.12 16.52 -17.78
C TYR A 132 13.56 16.21 -17.36
N ASP A 133 13.84 14.97 -16.97
CA ASP A 133 15.19 14.50 -16.63
C ASP A 133 16.18 14.65 -17.79
N ALA A 134 15.68 14.50 -19.02
CA ALA A 134 16.43 14.76 -20.24
C ALA A 134 16.51 16.24 -20.66
N GLY A 135 16.16 17.19 -19.78
CA GLY A 135 16.22 18.64 -20.01
C GLY A 135 14.94 19.27 -20.55
N GLY A 136 13.82 18.58 -20.48
CA GLY A 136 12.50 19.10 -20.83
C GLY A 136 11.90 20.05 -19.79
N SER A 137 10.67 20.50 -20.03
CA SER A 137 9.97 21.48 -19.18
C SER A 137 9.30 20.82 -17.96
N TRP A 138 9.45 21.44 -16.78
CA TRP A 138 8.67 21.10 -15.59
C TRP A 138 7.16 21.36 -15.77
N ASP A 139 6.78 22.30 -16.62
CA ASP A 139 5.38 22.58 -16.93
C ASP A 139 4.69 21.41 -17.64
N ASP A 140 5.44 20.65 -18.45
CA ASP A 140 4.94 19.38 -19.04
C ASP A 140 4.61 18.36 -17.95
N VAL A 141 5.44 18.27 -16.91
CA VAL A 141 5.20 17.36 -15.76
C VAL A 141 3.95 17.81 -14.99
N LYS A 142 3.84 19.10 -14.66
CA LYS A 142 2.63 19.65 -14.01
C LYS A 142 1.37 19.40 -14.83
N THR A 143 1.45 19.59 -16.12
CA THR A 143 0.32 19.34 -17.04
C THR A 143 -0.05 17.87 -17.06
N ALA A 144 0.91 16.96 -17.17
CA ALA A 144 0.64 15.52 -17.12
C ALA A 144 0.02 15.10 -15.78
N PHE A 145 0.47 15.69 -14.66
CA PHE A 145 -0.06 15.39 -13.35
C PHE A 145 -1.51 15.91 -13.19
N VAL A 146 -1.76 17.20 -13.40
CA VAL A 146 -3.04 17.85 -13.11
C VAL A 146 -4.07 17.60 -14.21
N GLN A 147 -3.73 17.95 -15.46
CA GLN A 147 -4.64 17.82 -16.59
C GLN A 147 -4.80 16.38 -17.04
N GLY A 148 -3.75 15.57 -16.91
CA GLY A 148 -3.81 14.14 -17.16
C GLY A 148 -4.82 13.47 -16.24
N TRP A 149 -4.77 13.72 -14.93
CA TRP A 149 -5.75 13.22 -13.96
C TRP A 149 -7.17 13.67 -14.30
N ALA A 150 -7.36 14.97 -14.54
CA ALA A 150 -8.67 15.52 -14.87
C ALA A 150 -9.28 14.92 -16.14
N THR A 151 -8.44 14.57 -17.11
CA THR A 151 -8.84 13.89 -18.35
C THR A 151 -9.36 12.49 -18.07
N GLN A 152 -8.63 11.71 -17.27
CA GLN A 152 -9.05 10.35 -16.90
C GLN A 152 -10.33 10.37 -16.05
N TYR A 153 -10.44 11.33 -15.11
CA TYR A 153 -11.65 11.51 -14.32
C TYR A 153 -12.89 11.78 -15.19
N LYS A 154 -12.78 12.70 -16.15
CA LYS A 154 -13.88 13.00 -17.09
C LYS A 154 -14.22 11.81 -17.98
N ALA A 155 -13.24 11.02 -18.38
CA ALA A 155 -13.49 9.84 -19.22
C ALA A 155 -14.24 8.75 -18.46
N ALA A 156 -13.94 8.55 -17.18
CA ALA A 156 -14.57 7.53 -16.34
C ALA A 156 -15.97 7.93 -15.84
N ASN A 157 -16.32 9.21 -15.86
CA ASN A 157 -17.61 9.74 -15.33
C ASN A 157 -18.52 10.31 -16.44
N LYS A 158 -18.42 9.76 -17.65
CA LYS A 158 -19.30 10.11 -18.77
C LYS A 158 -20.61 9.35 -18.74
#